data_3c5f5f0b60470cc31de90e91ae1544d8
#
_entry.id   3c5f5f0b60470cc31de90e91ae1544d8
#
_cell.length_a   1.000
_cell.length_b   1.000
_cell.length_c   1.000
_cell.angle_alpha   90.00
_cell.angle_beta   90.00
_cell.angle_gamma   90.00
#
_symmetry.space_group_name_H-M   'P 1'
#
loop_
_entity.id
_entity.type
_entity.pdbx_description
1 polymer ?
#
loop_
_entity_poly.entity_id
_entity_poly.type
_entity_poly.pdbx_seq_one_letter_code
_entity_poly.pdbx_strand_id
1 'polypeptide(L)'
;MPVPSVLSLYDTATRSVREFIPITPGQVGIYLCGATVQAPPHVGHIRSGVAFDVLRRWLTGQGMDVTFIRNVTDIDDKIIHNAGHDDVPYWVVAMRNERAFNRAYDALGCLPPTYEPRATGHLPEMIAMMQRLIASGFGYAVDGDVYFDVRAFDGYGKLSGQRIDDMLASPDSQAQIKRDARDFAMWKSAKPGEPLWETPWGPGRPGWHIECSAMAEKYLGPHFDIHGGGLDLIFPHHENEIAQSKAAGNPFANYWVHNAWVTTAGEKMSKSLGNSLLVDEVIKRVRPIELRYYLVGAHYRSMLEYSDESVNEAGQGFRRIEGFLQRGHEFLGTDPHLLTPDPSSRPEAFDAAMNDDLAVPQAFAILHETVRGGNAALTTKDAGLVTEALSATIAMLDILGLNPWSQSWAKVGRADTDSVIDALVQVALEQRQEARARKDFAASDAIRDGLDAIGIRIEDTPQGARWTLEQ
;
A
#
# COMPACT_ATOMS: atom_id res chain seq x y z
N MET A 1 -25.54 20.83 5.85
CA MET A 1 -24.58 21.46 4.93
C MET A 1 -24.84 20.83 3.56
N PRO A 2 -24.68 21.55 2.45
CA PRO A 2 -24.81 20.91 1.14
C PRO A 2 -23.77 19.80 1.03
N VAL A 3 -24.18 18.67 0.48
CA VAL A 3 -23.32 17.51 0.22
C VAL A 3 -22.23 17.95 -0.76
N PRO A 4 -20.93 17.74 -0.51
CA PRO A 4 -19.88 18.06 -1.45
C PRO A 4 -20.08 17.25 -2.74
N SER A 5 -20.35 17.92 -3.85
CA SER A 5 -20.44 17.27 -5.16
C SER A 5 -19.06 17.02 -5.79
N VAL A 6 -18.02 17.59 -5.21
CA VAL A 6 -16.63 17.55 -5.68
C VAL A 6 -15.72 17.11 -4.55
N LEU A 7 -14.72 16.28 -4.88
CA LEU A 7 -13.73 15.81 -3.92
C LEU A 7 -12.99 16.99 -3.29
N SER A 8 -12.92 16.99 -1.98
CA SER A 8 -12.06 17.86 -1.19
C SER A 8 -11.03 17.01 -0.45
N LEU A 9 -9.79 17.48 -0.34
CA LEU A 9 -8.72 16.80 0.37
C LEU A 9 -8.03 17.73 1.35
N TYR A 10 -7.64 17.20 2.49
CA TYR A 10 -6.77 17.93 3.39
C TYR A 10 -5.36 18.02 2.78
N ASP A 11 -4.92 19.25 2.56
CA ASP A 11 -3.59 19.54 2.06
C ASP A 11 -2.68 20.01 3.19
N THR A 12 -1.63 19.24 3.44
CA THR A 12 -0.65 19.55 4.50
C THR A 12 0.06 20.87 4.27
N ALA A 13 0.27 21.28 3.01
CA ALA A 13 0.95 22.53 2.70
C ALA A 13 0.11 23.76 3.09
N THR A 14 -1.21 23.69 2.96
CA THR A 14 -2.15 24.75 3.33
C THR A 14 -2.76 24.54 4.71
N ARG A 15 -2.62 23.34 5.28
CA ARG A 15 -3.23 22.90 6.56
C ARG A 15 -4.74 23.06 6.59
N SER A 16 -5.38 22.87 5.46
CA SER A 16 -6.82 23.01 5.30
C SER A 16 -7.36 21.97 4.33
N VAL A 17 -8.65 21.63 4.49
CA VAL A 17 -9.38 20.88 3.47
C VAL A 17 -9.73 21.84 2.37
N ARG A 18 -9.41 21.47 1.14
CA ARG A 18 -9.71 22.28 -0.06
C ARG A 18 -10.18 21.41 -1.21
N GLU A 19 -10.98 21.99 -2.08
CA GLU A 19 -11.48 21.34 -3.30
C GLU A 19 -10.31 20.80 -4.12
N PHE A 20 -10.43 19.56 -4.60
CA PHE A 20 -9.45 18.94 -5.47
C PHE A 20 -9.74 19.32 -6.92
N ILE A 21 -8.82 20.06 -7.51
CA ILE A 21 -8.86 20.47 -8.92
C ILE A 21 -7.63 19.87 -9.60
N PRO A 22 -7.79 18.89 -10.50
CA PRO A 22 -6.66 18.33 -11.24
C PRO A 22 -6.05 19.36 -12.18
N ILE A 23 -4.73 19.31 -12.37
CA ILE A 23 -3.99 20.20 -13.28
C ILE A 23 -4.49 20.02 -14.72
N THR A 24 -4.72 18.78 -15.11
CA THR A 24 -5.30 18.44 -16.41
C THR A 24 -6.69 17.83 -16.18
N PRO A 25 -7.78 18.41 -16.69
CA PRO A 25 -9.12 17.87 -16.50
C PRO A 25 -9.21 16.39 -16.89
N GLY A 26 -9.74 15.57 -15.98
CA GLY A 26 -9.91 14.14 -16.20
C GLY A 26 -8.65 13.28 -16.00
N GLN A 27 -7.49 13.88 -15.69
CA GLN A 27 -6.23 13.17 -15.42
C GLN A 27 -5.70 13.53 -14.04
N VAL A 28 -5.12 12.57 -13.34
CA VAL A 28 -4.51 12.79 -12.01
C VAL A 28 -3.18 12.07 -11.90
N GLY A 29 -2.13 12.83 -11.61
CA GLY A 29 -0.81 12.31 -11.29
C GLY A 29 -0.62 12.20 -9.77
N ILE A 30 -0.34 10.99 -9.26
CA ILE A 30 -0.05 10.73 -7.85
C ILE A 30 1.36 10.17 -7.73
N TYR A 31 2.20 10.79 -6.91
CA TYR A 31 3.46 10.24 -6.46
C TYR A 31 3.35 9.86 -4.98
N LEU A 32 3.51 8.59 -4.68
CA LEU A 32 3.58 8.08 -3.31
C LEU A 32 5.03 7.70 -2.99
N CYS A 33 5.61 8.33 -1.96
CA CYS A 33 6.89 7.88 -1.46
C CYS A 33 6.78 6.44 -0.95
N GLY A 34 7.50 5.57 -1.65
CA GLY A 34 7.59 4.15 -1.33
C GLY A 34 8.56 3.85 -0.20
N ALA A 35 8.71 2.59 0.12
CA ALA A 35 9.54 2.18 1.23
C ALA A 35 11.02 2.09 0.87
N THR A 36 11.88 2.39 1.84
CA THR A 36 13.26 1.91 1.84
C THR A 36 13.24 0.41 2.14
N VAL A 37 13.61 -0.41 1.16
CA VAL A 37 13.48 -1.88 1.22
C VAL A 37 14.62 -2.53 2.02
N GLN A 38 14.85 -2.01 3.22
CA GLN A 38 15.88 -2.47 4.14
C GLN A 38 15.51 -3.76 4.90
N ALA A 39 14.21 -4.04 4.97
CA ALA A 39 13.65 -5.12 5.78
C ALA A 39 12.20 -5.43 5.37
N PRO A 40 11.63 -6.62 5.72
CA PRO A 40 10.24 -6.96 5.42
C PRO A 40 9.23 -5.92 5.95
N PRO A 41 8.09 -5.74 5.28
CA PRO A 41 7.07 -4.76 5.66
C PRO A 41 6.34 -5.16 6.94
N HIS A 42 6.08 -4.19 7.80
CA HIS A 42 5.11 -4.30 8.88
C HIS A 42 3.80 -3.60 8.51
N VAL A 43 2.74 -3.85 9.27
CA VAL A 43 1.38 -3.33 9.03
C VAL A 43 1.36 -1.81 8.87
N GLY A 44 2.19 -1.08 9.63
CA GLY A 44 2.30 0.38 9.51
C GLY A 44 2.78 0.87 8.14
N HIS A 45 3.70 0.14 7.47
CA HIS A 45 4.12 0.48 6.10
C HIS A 45 2.97 0.30 5.11
N ILE A 46 2.23 -0.81 5.24
CA ILE A 46 1.19 -1.16 4.27
C ILE A 46 -0.04 -0.26 4.41
N ARG A 47 -0.30 0.32 5.58
CA ARG A 47 -1.38 1.28 5.78
C ARG A 47 -1.33 2.44 4.79
N SER A 48 -0.13 2.97 4.52
CA SER A 48 0.05 4.01 3.52
C SER A 48 -0.42 3.55 2.14
N GLY A 49 0.05 2.38 1.69
CA GLY A 49 -0.38 1.80 0.41
C GLY A 49 -1.89 1.58 0.33
N VAL A 50 -2.53 1.09 1.40
CA VAL A 50 -3.98 0.88 1.47
C VAL A 50 -4.75 2.21 1.40
N ALA A 51 -4.30 3.25 2.11
CA ALA A 51 -4.95 4.56 2.10
C ALA A 51 -4.91 5.20 0.69
N PHE A 52 -3.75 5.15 0.03
CA PHE A 52 -3.60 5.68 -1.33
C PHE A 52 -4.27 4.79 -2.39
N ASP A 53 -4.42 3.50 -2.15
CA ASP A 53 -5.23 2.62 -3.01
C ASP A 53 -6.72 3.00 -2.97
N VAL A 54 -7.26 3.36 -1.80
CA VAL A 54 -8.63 3.87 -1.66
C VAL A 54 -8.78 5.21 -2.40
N LEU A 55 -7.85 6.15 -2.22
CA LEU A 55 -7.86 7.43 -2.96
C LEU A 55 -7.84 7.19 -4.48
N ARG A 56 -6.94 6.33 -4.96
CA ARG A 56 -6.85 5.97 -6.38
C ARG A 56 -8.14 5.37 -6.90
N ARG A 57 -8.73 4.40 -6.17
CA ARG A 57 -10.01 3.78 -6.54
C ARG A 57 -11.14 4.79 -6.58
N TRP A 58 -11.17 5.72 -5.62
CA TRP A 58 -12.16 6.79 -5.59
C TRP A 58 -12.05 7.70 -6.82
N LEU A 59 -10.85 8.21 -7.13
CA LEU A 59 -10.60 9.05 -8.29
C LEU A 59 -10.97 8.33 -9.61
N THR A 60 -10.55 7.06 -9.75
CA THR A 60 -10.91 6.24 -10.91
C THR A 60 -12.43 6.01 -10.99
N GLY A 61 -13.08 5.76 -9.85
CA GLY A 61 -14.53 5.61 -9.75
C GLY A 61 -15.32 6.88 -10.05
N GLN A 62 -14.67 8.05 -10.04
CA GLN A 62 -15.19 9.34 -10.51
C GLN A 62 -14.88 9.59 -11.99
N GLY A 63 -14.31 8.62 -12.71
CA GLY A 63 -14.01 8.70 -14.13
C GLY A 63 -12.68 9.37 -14.46
N MET A 64 -11.78 9.56 -13.49
CA MET A 64 -10.45 10.13 -13.75
C MET A 64 -9.45 9.05 -14.18
N ASP A 65 -8.58 9.39 -15.12
CA ASP A 65 -7.41 8.58 -15.49
C ASP A 65 -6.27 8.87 -14.52
N VAL A 66 -5.91 7.88 -13.70
CA VAL A 66 -4.96 8.04 -12.60
C VAL A 66 -3.62 7.40 -12.93
N THR A 67 -2.59 8.22 -13.10
CA THR A 67 -1.20 7.78 -13.12
C THR A 67 -0.64 7.73 -11.71
N PHE A 68 -0.43 6.52 -11.18
CA PHE A 68 0.04 6.29 -9.82
C PHE A 68 1.47 5.77 -9.82
N ILE A 69 2.40 6.55 -9.30
CA ILE A 69 3.83 6.22 -9.18
C ILE A 69 4.13 5.96 -7.70
N ARG A 70 4.79 4.84 -7.41
CA ARG A 70 5.31 4.54 -6.08
C ARG A 70 6.75 4.07 -6.25
N ASN A 71 7.71 4.77 -5.67
CA ASN A 71 9.11 4.41 -5.83
C ASN A 71 9.54 3.27 -4.90
N VAL A 72 10.70 2.70 -5.23
CA VAL A 72 11.43 1.77 -4.37
C VAL A 72 12.82 2.37 -4.10
N THR A 73 13.10 2.70 -2.84
CA THR A 73 14.44 3.07 -2.40
C THR A 73 15.23 1.79 -2.18
N ASP A 74 15.98 1.39 -3.21
CA ASP A 74 16.76 0.15 -3.27
C ASP A 74 18.26 0.35 -2.93
N ILE A 75 18.63 1.58 -2.56
CA ILE A 75 19.95 1.97 -2.06
C ILE A 75 19.83 2.96 -0.91
N ASP A 76 20.39 2.64 0.25
CA ASP A 76 20.34 3.47 1.47
C ASP A 76 21.37 2.95 2.49
N ASP A 77 21.79 3.79 3.43
CA ASP A 77 22.70 3.42 4.51
C ASP A 77 22.27 2.17 5.27
N LYS A 78 20.95 2.05 5.53
CA LYS A 78 20.37 0.91 6.27
C LYS A 78 20.40 -0.37 5.45
N ILE A 79 20.22 -0.29 4.12
CA ILE A 79 20.33 -1.45 3.23
C ILE A 79 21.77 -1.94 3.21
N ILE A 80 22.75 -1.04 3.10
CA ILE A 80 24.18 -1.36 3.10
C ILE A 80 24.58 -1.98 4.44
N HIS A 81 24.13 -1.39 5.56
CA HIS A 81 24.40 -1.92 6.90
C HIS A 81 23.86 -3.33 7.08
N ASN A 82 22.59 -3.57 6.70
CA ASN A 82 21.97 -4.88 6.81
C ASN A 82 22.63 -5.91 5.90
N ALA A 83 23.06 -5.51 4.71
CA ALA A 83 23.81 -6.35 3.78
C ALA A 83 25.14 -6.81 4.38
N GLY A 84 25.87 -5.89 5.03
CA GLY A 84 27.10 -6.22 5.74
C GLY A 84 26.89 -7.17 6.93
N HIS A 85 25.78 -7.02 7.66
CA HIS A 85 25.41 -7.92 8.74
C HIS A 85 25.03 -9.34 8.24
N ASP A 86 24.31 -9.42 7.11
CA ASP A 86 23.87 -10.68 6.49
C ASP A 86 24.98 -11.32 5.63
N ASP A 87 26.12 -10.67 5.44
CA ASP A 87 27.23 -11.07 4.54
C ASP A 87 26.74 -11.35 3.11
N VAL A 88 25.93 -10.46 2.56
CA VAL A 88 25.41 -10.53 1.20
C VAL A 88 25.53 -9.17 0.49
N PRO A 89 25.54 -9.14 -0.85
CA PRO A 89 25.48 -7.86 -1.58
C PRO A 89 24.19 -7.07 -1.23
N TYR A 90 24.30 -5.72 -1.20
CA TYR A 90 23.19 -4.83 -0.86
C TYR A 90 21.93 -5.06 -1.71
N TRP A 91 22.10 -5.33 -3.01
CA TRP A 91 21.00 -5.58 -3.93
C TRP A 91 20.23 -6.89 -3.62
N VAL A 92 20.85 -7.86 -2.93
CA VAL A 92 20.17 -9.07 -2.44
C VAL A 92 19.18 -8.70 -1.34
N VAL A 93 19.59 -7.84 -0.38
CA VAL A 93 18.72 -7.32 0.69
C VAL A 93 17.57 -6.53 0.07
N ALA A 94 17.88 -5.59 -0.82
CA ALA A 94 16.90 -4.76 -1.49
C ALA A 94 15.87 -5.60 -2.25
N MET A 95 16.32 -6.49 -3.15
CA MET A 95 15.43 -7.33 -3.95
C MET A 95 14.55 -8.25 -3.09
N ARG A 96 15.11 -8.89 -2.05
CA ARG A 96 14.37 -9.77 -1.15
C ARG A 96 13.22 -9.02 -0.47
N ASN A 97 13.51 -7.82 0.04
CA ASN A 97 12.52 -7.02 0.75
C ASN A 97 11.53 -6.33 -0.19
N GLU A 98 11.94 -5.85 -1.36
CA GLU A 98 11.03 -5.35 -2.40
C GLU A 98 9.97 -6.39 -2.75
N ARG A 99 10.39 -7.65 -2.96
CA ARG A 99 9.44 -8.76 -3.19
C ARG A 99 8.51 -9.00 -1.99
N ALA A 100 8.99 -8.82 -0.76
CA ALA A 100 8.16 -8.94 0.43
C ALA A 100 7.13 -7.81 0.51
N PHE A 101 7.52 -6.56 0.16
CA PHE A 101 6.58 -5.44 0.06
C PHE A 101 5.50 -5.69 -1.00
N ASN A 102 5.88 -6.14 -2.19
CA ASN A 102 4.94 -6.43 -3.27
C ASN A 102 3.95 -7.53 -2.88
N ARG A 103 4.44 -8.65 -2.29
CA ARG A 103 3.54 -9.68 -1.75
C ARG A 103 2.57 -9.15 -0.70
N ALA A 104 3.02 -8.26 0.18
CA ALA A 104 2.17 -7.67 1.21
C ALA A 104 1.08 -6.75 0.62
N TYR A 105 1.41 -5.95 -0.41
CA TYR A 105 0.42 -5.14 -1.14
C TYR A 105 -0.59 -6.03 -1.89
N ASP A 106 -0.10 -7.05 -2.58
CA ASP A 106 -0.95 -8.02 -3.31
C ASP A 106 -1.87 -8.76 -2.32
N ALA A 107 -1.34 -9.23 -1.20
CA ALA A 107 -2.11 -9.93 -0.18
C ALA A 107 -3.24 -9.07 0.40
N LEU A 108 -3.06 -7.75 0.49
CA LEU A 108 -4.10 -6.83 0.94
C LEU A 108 -4.94 -6.23 -0.21
N GLY A 109 -4.86 -6.80 -1.40
CA GLY A 109 -5.69 -6.42 -2.56
C GLY A 109 -5.45 -4.99 -3.06
N CYS A 110 -4.27 -4.40 -2.80
CA CYS A 110 -3.89 -3.12 -3.37
C CYS A 110 -3.68 -3.26 -4.88
N LEU A 111 -4.16 -2.30 -5.65
CA LEU A 111 -3.88 -2.24 -7.08
C LEU A 111 -2.38 -1.99 -7.32
N PRO A 112 -1.77 -2.66 -8.30
CA PRO A 112 -0.39 -2.38 -8.64
C PRO A 112 -0.26 -0.92 -9.11
N PRO A 113 0.85 -0.21 -8.81
CA PRO A 113 1.07 1.13 -9.32
C PRO A 113 1.18 1.11 -10.85
N THR A 114 0.99 2.26 -11.49
CA THR A 114 1.23 2.41 -12.93
C THR A 114 2.69 2.09 -13.24
N TYR A 115 3.61 2.54 -12.36
CA TYR A 115 5.02 2.18 -12.43
C TYR A 115 5.67 2.27 -11.04
N GLU A 116 6.65 1.39 -10.78
CA GLU A 116 7.50 1.38 -9.57
C GLU A 116 8.97 1.63 -9.92
N PRO A 117 9.42 2.90 -9.98
CA PRO A 117 10.80 3.23 -10.26
C PRO A 117 11.72 2.89 -9.07
N ARG A 118 12.87 2.27 -9.35
CA ARG A 118 13.94 2.07 -8.37
C ARG A 118 14.92 3.22 -8.39
N ALA A 119 15.42 3.63 -7.23
CA ALA A 119 16.41 4.70 -7.11
C ALA A 119 17.67 4.41 -7.94
N THR A 120 18.21 3.20 -7.88
CA THR A 120 19.42 2.82 -8.64
C THR A 120 19.27 2.87 -10.17
N GLY A 121 18.03 2.84 -10.67
CA GLY A 121 17.73 2.98 -12.09
C GLY A 121 17.63 4.44 -12.58
N HIS A 122 17.79 5.45 -11.68
CA HIS A 122 17.50 6.85 -11.98
C HIS A 122 18.64 7.82 -11.63
N LEU A 123 19.85 7.31 -11.54
CA LEU A 123 21.04 8.12 -11.24
C LEU A 123 21.29 9.26 -12.24
N PRO A 124 21.11 9.07 -13.58
CA PRO A 124 21.27 10.17 -14.52
C PRO A 124 20.34 11.35 -14.24
N GLU A 125 19.08 11.11 -13.88
CA GLU A 125 18.10 12.13 -13.53
C GLU A 125 18.48 12.86 -12.24
N MET A 126 18.94 12.14 -11.23
CA MET A 126 19.42 12.73 -9.97
C MET A 126 20.67 13.59 -10.21
N ILE A 127 21.63 13.12 -10.99
CA ILE A 127 22.83 13.88 -11.35
C ILE A 127 22.45 15.16 -12.10
N ALA A 128 21.56 15.07 -13.07
CA ALA A 128 21.08 16.23 -13.81
C ALA A 128 20.37 17.25 -12.93
N MET A 129 19.56 16.82 -11.97
CA MET A 129 18.90 17.71 -11.02
C MET A 129 19.92 18.37 -10.09
N MET A 130 20.89 17.63 -9.54
CA MET A 130 21.98 18.20 -8.72
C MET A 130 22.81 19.22 -9.48
N GLN A 131 23.11 18.98 -10.75
CA GLN A 131 23.82 19.95 -11.61
C GLN A 131 23.02 21.26 -11.75
N ARG A 132 21.69 21.18 -11.95
CA ARG A 132 20.84 22.36 -12.00
C ARG A 132 20.85 23.12 -10.66
N LEU A 133 20.75 22.41 -9.54
CA LEU A 133 20.77 22.99 -8.20
C LEU A 133 22.10 23.69 -7.88
N ILE A 134 23.24 23.10 -8.28
CA ILE A 134 24.55 23.72 -8.12
C ILE A 134 24.66 24.97 -9.00
N ALA A 135 24.26 24.87 -10.27
CA ALA A 135 24.32 26.00 -11.20
C ALA A 135 23.44 27.18 -10.78
N SER A 136 22.32 26.90 -10.08
CA SER A 136 21.39 27.91 -9.55
C SER A 136 21.77 28.42 -8.14
N GLY A 137 22.85 27.94 -7.54
CA GLY A 137 23.35 28.39 -6.27
C GLY A 137 22.66 27.78 -5.04
N PHE A 138 21.80 26.77 -5.21
CA PHE A 138 21.11 26.06 -4.13
C PHE A 138 21.83 24.79 -3.67
N GLY A 139 22.86 24.37 -4.38
CA GLY A 139 23.68 23.23 -4.03
C GLY A 139 25.16 23.54 -4.13
N TYR A 140 25.98 22.74 -3.48
CA TYR A 140 27.43 22.84 -3.56
C TYR A 140 28.09 21.48 -3.39
N ALA A 141 29.22 21.29 -4.10
CA ALA A 141 30.06 20.11 -3.98
C ALA A 141 31.26 20.41 -3.06
N VAL A 142 31.58 19.44 -2.20
CA VAL A 142 32.75 19.51 -1.30
C VAL A 142 33.21 18.08 -0.98
N ASP A 143 34.50 17.82 -1.14
CA ASP A 143 35.19 16.55 -0.81
C ASP A 143 34.48 15.29 -1.37
N GLY A 144 33.87 15.40 -2.56
CA GLY A 144 33.14 14.32 -3.22
C GLY A 144 31.66 14.18 -2.84
N ASP A 145 31.21 14.91 -1.82
CA ASP A 145 29.80 15.03 -1.44
C ASP A 145 29.13 16.19 -2.19
N VAL A 146 27.80 16.13 -2.34
CA VAL A 146 26.98 17.25 -2.81
C VAL A 146 25.88 17.52 -1.79
N TYR A 147 25.80 18.76 -1.34
CA TYR A 147 24.81 19.22 -0.35
C TYR A 147 23.86 20.23 -0.94
N PHE A 148 22.64 20.23 -0.42
CA PHE A 148 21.67 21.29 -0.62
C PHE A 148 21.91 22.36 0.46
N ASP A 149 22.01 23.65 0.05
CA ASP A 149 22.15 24.80 0.92
C ASP A 149 20.76 25.26 1.38
N VAL A 150 20.37 24.86 2.59
CA VAL A 150 19.02 25.14 3.10
C VAL A 150 18.78 26.63 3.33
N ARG A 151 19.84 27.43 3.60
CA ARG A 151 19.72 28.87 3.81
C ARG A 151 19.56 29.65 2.50
N ALA A 152 19.96 29.09 1.38
CA ALA A 152 19.76 29.69 0.09
C ALA A 152 18.28 29.62 -0.38
N PHE A 153 17.46 28.74 0.22
CA PHE A 153 16.06 28.54 -0.16
C PHE A 153 15.08 29.15 0.84
N ASP A 154 14.56 30.33 0.57
CA ASP A 154 13.63 31.08 1.45
C ASP A 154 12.34 30.34 1.84
N GLY A 155 12.02 29.27 1.13
CA GLY A 155 10.82 28.45 1.34
C GLY A 155 10.98 27.30 2.34
N TYR A 156 12.19 27.04 2.82
CA TYR A 156 12.50 25.87 3.65
C TYR A 156 11.76 25.91 5.00
N GLY A 157 11.14 24.77 5.35
CA GLY A 157 10.36 24.64 6.59
C GLY A 157 8.87 24.99 6.45
N LYS A 158 8.39 25.42 5.28
CA LYS A 158 6.98 25.82 5.10
C LYS A 158 6.00 24.66 5.17
N LEU A 159 6.33 23.49 4.64
CA LEU A 159 5.48 22.32 4.70
C LEU A 159 5.36 21.82 6.14
N SER A 160 6.48 21.62 6.79
CA SER A 160 6.55 21.11 8.16
C SER A 160 6.13 22.13 9.22
N GLY A 161 6.20 23.42 8.88
CA GLY A 161 5.98 24.53 9.81
C GLY A 161 7.15 24.75 10.76
N GLN A 162 8.32 24.20 10.47
CA GLN A 162 9.52 24.38 11.28
C GLN A 162 10.31 25.62 10.84
N ARG A 163 10.98 26.25 11.76
CA ARG A 163 11.92 27.33 11.47
C ARG A 163 13.32 26.75 11.36
N ILE A 164 14.09 27.16 10.36
CA ILE A 164 15.44 26.62 10.12
C ILE A 164 16.30 26.69 11.40
N ASP A 165 16.24 27.79 12.15
CA ASP A 165 17.08 27.97 13.32
C ASP A 165 16.74 27.04 14.49
N ASP A 166 15.51 26.51 14.51
CA ASP A 166 15.04 25.58 15.55
C ASP A 166 15.29 24.10 15.16
N MET A 167 15.72 23.85 13.91
CA MET A 167 15.95 22.49 13.42
C MET A 167 17.26 21.91 13.97
N LEU A 168 17.25 20.62 14.23
CA LEU A 168 18.47 19.86 14.55
C LEU A 168 19.36 19.73 13.30
N ALA A 169 20.64 19.49 13.53
CA ALA A 169 21.56 19.14 12.45
C ALA A 169 21.08 17.90 11.69
N SER A 170 21.25 17.91 10.38
CA SER A 170 20.94 16.73 9.57
C SER A 170 21.85 15.56 9.97
N PRO A 171 21.28 14.36 10.28
CA PRO A 171 22.07 13.21 10.71
C PRO A 171 22.97 12.62 9.63
N ASP A 172 22.77 13.01 8.36
CA ASP A 172 23.45 12.44 7.19
C ASP A 172 24.89 12.86 7.00
N SER A 173 25.50 13.59 7.96
CA SER A 173 26.57 14.46 7.57
C SER A 173 27.85 14.34 8.37
N GLN A 174 28.93 14.48 7.63
CA GLN A 174 30.17 14.98 8.17
C GLN A 174 30.00 16.48 8.49
N ALA A 175 29.52 16.80 9.69
CA ALA A 175 29.18 18.16 10.10
C ALA A 175 30.29 19.20 9.88
N GLN A 176 31.52 18.74 9.74
CA GLN A 176 32.73 19.59 9.61
C GLN A 176 32.92 20.22 8.22
N ILE A 177 32.29 19.66 7.15
CA ILE A 177 32.47 20.14 5.77
C ILE A 177 31.26 20.89 5.22
N LYS A 178 30.16 20.93 5.96
CA LYS A 178 28.94 21.66 5.58
C LYS A 178 29.05 23.15 5.84
N ARG A 179 28.35 23.95 5.00
CA ARG A 179 28.18 25.38 5.23
C ARG A 179 27.26 25.68 6.41
N ASP A 180 26.15 24.92 6.53
CA ASP A 180 25.24 24.93 7.68
C ASP A 180 25.02 23.47 8.13
N ALA A 181 24.92 23.25 9.43
CA ALA A 181 24.69 21.91 10.00
C ALA A 181 23.38 21.25 9.54
N ARG A 182 22.45 22.02 9.01
CA ARG A 182 21.13 21.57 8.53
C ARG A 182 21.14 21.24 7.04
N ASP A 183 22.22 21.61 6.30
CA ASP A 183 22.34 21.21 4.90
C ASP A 183 22.27 19.69 4.80
N PHE A 184 21.56 19.19 3.81
CA PHE A 184 21.38 17.76 3.65
C PHE A 184 22.05 17.26 2.39
N ALA A 185 22.54 16.00 2.47
CA ALA A 185 23.28 15.38 1.38
C ALA A 185 22.33 15.01 0.22
N MET A 186 22.70 15.42 -0.98
CA MET A 186 22.11 14.97 -2.24
C MET A 186 22.96 13.87 -2.88
N TRP A 187 24.29 13.89 -2.64
CA TRP A 187 25.25 12.86 -3.03
C TRP A 187 26.21 12.61 -1.89
N LYS A 188 26.52 11.36 -1.62
CA LYS A 188 27.47 10.94 -0.59
C LYS A 188 28.65 10.24 -1.25
N SER A 189 29.85 10.71 -1.01
CA SER A 189 31.10 10.06 -1.46
C SER A 189 31.17 8.63 -0.92
N ALA A 190 31.63 7.71 -1.78
CA ALA A 190 31.70 6.31 -1.42
C ALA A 190 32.79 6.02 -0.39
N LYS A 191 32.47 5.22 0.62
CA LYS A 191 33.43 4.63 1.53
C LYS A 191 33.98 3.32 0.96
N PRO A 192 35.15 2.86 1.39
CA PRO A 192 35.68 1.57 0.95
C PRO A 192 34.66 0.43 1.16
N GLY A 193 34.39 -0.31 0.08
CA GLY A 193 33.46 -1.44 0.11
C GLY A 193 31.97 -1.08 -0.06
N GLU A 194 31.60 0.20 -0.13
CA GLU A 194 30.25 0.63 -0.45
C GLU A 194 29.96 0.59 -1.97
N PRO A 195 28.68 0.38 -2.36
CA PRO A 195 28.25 0.59 -3.75
C PRO A 195 28.52 2.03 -4.19
N LEU A 196 28.99 2.20 -5.43
CA LEU A 196 29.32 3.51 -5.95
C LEU A 196 28.95 3.65 -7.42
N TRP A 197 28.72 4.90 -7.83
CA TRP A 197 28.53 5.34 -9.22
C TRP A 197 29.38 6.57 -9.48
N GLU A 198 29.90 6.66 -10.68
CA GLU A 198 30.72 7.79 -11.10
C GLU A 198 29.87 9.05 -11.34
N THR A 199 30.32 10.18 -10.85
CA THR A 199 29.72 11.49 -11.06
C THR A 199 30.78 12.56 -11.34
N PRO A 200 30.40 13.75 -11.80
CA PRO A 200 31.32 14.88 -11.95
C PRO A 200 32.02 15.31 -10.65
N TRP A 201 31.49 14.91 -9.49
CA TRP A 201 32.03 15.30 -8.18
C TRP A 201 32.87 14.19 -7.53
N GLY A 202 32.86 13.00 -8.12
CA GLY A 202 33.53 11.80 -7.63
C GLY A 202 32.61 10.60 -7.47
N PRO A 203 33.19 9.41 -7.19
CA PRO A 203 32.40 8.20 -6.97
C PRO A 203 31.62 8.27 -5.67
N GLY A 204 30.36 7.83 -5.70
CA GLY A 204 29.49 7.90 -4.55
C GLY A 204 28.11 7.28 -4.79
N ARG A 205 27.14 7.66 -3.98
CA ARG A 205 25.75 7.21 -4.04
C ARG A 205 24.76 8.33 -3.72
N PRO A 206 23.51 8.22 -4.14
CA PRO A 206 22.52 9.27 -3.90
C PRO A 206 22.20 9.44 -2.41
N GLY A 207 21.86 10.67 -2.05
CA GLY A 207 21.14 10.97 -0.81
C GLY A 207 19.67 10.60 -0.96
N TRP A 208 19.01 10.32 0.14
CA TRP A 208 17.64 9.79 0.16
C TRP A 208 16.58 10.70 -0.49
N HIS A 209 16.74 12.02 -0.43
CA HIS A 209 15.69 12.96 -0.84
C HIS A 209 15.69 13.22 -2.35
N ILE A 210 16.86 13.24 -2.98
CA ILE A 210 17.01 13.53 -4.41
C ILE A 210 16.37 12.43 -5.28
N GLU A 211 16.26 11.22 -4.74
CA GLU A 211 15.66 10.08 -5.43
C GLU A 211 14.23 10.38 -5.84
N CYS A 212 13.37 10.72 -4.88
CA CYS A 212 11.96 11.00 -5.12
C CYS A 212 11.76 12.27 -5.95
N SER A 213 12.54 13.33 -5.68
CA SER A 213 12.48 14.57 -6.48
C SER A 213 12.73 14.31 -7.97
N ALA A 214 13.76 13.55 -8.29
CA ALA A 214 14.13 13.24 -9.67
C ALA A 214 13.16 12.25 -10.33
N MET A 215 12.72 11.21 -9.60
CA MET A 215 11.77 10.22 -10.14
C MET A 215 10.38 10.81 -10.34
N ALA A 216 9.90 11.67 -9.42
CA ALA A 216 8.63 12.38 -9.59
C ALA A 216 8.65 13.27 -10.83
N GLU A 217 9.69 14.07 -11.03
CA GLU A 217 9.87 14.89 -12.23
C GLU A 217 9.86 14.04 -13.50
N LYS A 218 10.54 12.90 -13.50
CA LYS A 218 10.64 12.03 -14.68
C LYS A 218 9.30 11.45 -15.11
N TYR A 219 8.50 10.97 -14.16
CA TYR A 219 7.28 10.21 -14.47
C TYR A 219 6.00 11.03 -14.47
N LEU A 220 5.94 12.11 -13.72
CA LEU A 220 4.78 12.99 -13.61
C LEU A 220 5.03 14.40 -14.14
N GLY A 221 6.27 14.68 -14.53
CA GLY A 221 6.66 16.02 -14.99
C GLY A 221 6.99 16.98 -13.83
N PRO A 222 7.35 18.23 -14.18
CA PRO A 222 7.77 19.22 -13.19
C PRO A 222 6.63 19.73 -12.30
N HIS A 223 5.37 19.46 -12.66
CA HIS A 223 4.17 19.86 -11.95
C HIS A 223 3.12 18.75 -12.05
N PHE A 224 2.68 18.23 -10.91
CA PHE A 224 1.71 17.14 -10.82
C PHE A 224 0.73 17.34 -9.66
N ASP A 225 -0.30 16.50 -9.57
CA ASP A 225 -1.43 16.78 -8.69
C ASP A 225 -1.14 16.46 -7.22
N ILE A 226 -0.81 15.22 -6.88
CA ILE A 226 -0.75 14.75 -5.49
C ILE A 226 0.60 14.13 -5.18
N HIS A 227 1.24 14.59 -4.12
CA HIS A 227 2.37 13.93 -3.48
C HIS A 227 1.97 13.41 -2.10
N GLY A 228 2.33 12.18 -1.79
CA GLY A 228 1.88 11.56 -0.55
C GLY A 228 2.87 10.63 0.13
N GLY A 229 2.51 10.31 1.38
CA GLY A 229 3.28 9.41 2.24
C GLY A 229 2.80 9.40 3.68
N GLY A 230 3.55 8.77 4.58
CA GLY A 230 3.27 8.82 6.01
C GLY A 230 3.58 10.19 6.63
N LEU A 231 2.95 10.53 7.76
CA LEU A 231 3.22 11.77 8.51
C LEU A 231 4.69 11.97 8.85
N ASP A 232 5.45 10.90 9.02
CA ASP A 232 6.88 10.94 9.32
C ASP A 232 7.75 11.39 8.13
N LEU A 233 7.19 11.39 6.93
CA LEU A 233 7.88 11.89 5.74
C LEU A 233 7.73 13.41 5.57
N ILE A 234 6.79 14.07 6.26
CA ILE A 234 6.62 15.53 6.16
C ILE A 234 7.96 16.22 6.39
N PHE A 235 8.68 15.81 7.44
CA PHE A 235 10.02 16.27 7.74
C PHE A 235 10.92 15.10 8.18
N PRO A 236 12.15 15.02 7.65
CA PRO A 236 12.74 15.98 6.69
C PRO A 236 12.43 15.70 5.21
N HIS A 237 11.87 14.51 4.84
CA HIS A 237 11.91 13.98 3.47
C HIS A 237 11.16 14.87 2.46
N HIS A 238 9.86 15.09 2.64
CA HIS A 238 9.05 15.89 1.72
C HIS A 238 9.41 17.37 1.73
N GLU A 239 9.82 17.92 2.87
CA GLU A 239 10.35 19.29 2.95
C GLU A 239 11.58 19.43 2.06
N ASN A 240 12.49 18.45 2.09
CA ASN A 240 13.72 18.44 1.29
C ASN A 240 13.41 18.26 -0.20
N GLU A 241 12.43 17.44 -0.55
CA GLU A 241 11.99 17.28 -1.93
C GLU A 241 11.38 18.55 -2.50
N ILE A 242 10.56 19.27 -1.71
CA ILE A 242 10.04 20.60 -2.10
C ILE A 242 11.17 21.57 -2.37
N ALA A 243 12.16 21.62 -1.47
CA ALA A 243 13.31 22.49 -1.61
C ALA A 243 14.08 22.17 -2.89
N GLN A 244 14.43 20.90 -3.12
CA GLN A 244 15.13 20.45 -4.33
C GLN A 244 14.35 20.78 -5.61
N SER A 245 13.08 20.40 -5.67
CA SER A 245 12.28 20.56 -6.88
C SER A 245 12.01 22.03 -7.20
N LYS A 246 11.62 22.85 -6.22
CA LYS A 246 11.37 24.28 -6.44
C LYS A 246 12.64 25.06 -6.74
N ALA A 247 13.74 24.76 -6.09
CA ALA A 247 15.04 25.36 -6.39
C ALA A 247 15.57 24.97 -7.77
N ALA A 248 15.21 23.78 -8.28
CA ALA A 248 15.49 23.33 -9.63
C ALA A 248 14.55 23.97 -10.70
N GLY A 249 13.59 24.83 -10.27
CA GLY A 249 12.66 25.53 -11.15
C GLY A 249 11.32 24.83 -11.39
N ASN A 250 11.01 23.76 -10.65
CA ASN A 250 9.78 23.00 -10.80
C ASN A 250 8.70 23.48 -9.82
N PRO A 251 7.43 23.68 -10.23
CA PRO A 251 6.32 23.95 -9.30
C PRO A 251 6.09 22.83 -8.30
N PHE A 252 6.36 21.58 -8.69
CA PHE A 252 6.23 20.33 -7.96
C PHE A 252 4.76 19.95 -7.69
N ALA A 253 4.43 19.32 -6.54
CA ALA A 253 3.09 18.85 -6.26
C ALA A 253 2.12 19.96 -5.85
N ASN A 254 0.86 19.85 -6.29
CA ASN A 254 -0.22 20.76 -5.93
C ASN A 254 -0.83 20.45 -4.56
N TYR A 255 -0.95 19.15 -4.22
CA TYR A 255 -1.54 18.68 -2.96
C TYR A 255 -0.57 17.76 -2.24
N TRP A 256 -0.47 17.95 -0.91
CA TRP A 256 0.35 17.14 -0.03
C TRP A 256 -0.53 16.35 0.91
N VAL A 257 -0.67 15.05 0.64
CA VAL A 257 -1.57 14.15 1.37
C VAL A 257 -0.76 13.20 2.25
N HIS A 258 -1.04 13.21 3.56
CA HIS A 258 -0.30 12.38 4.51
C HIS A 258 -1.23 11.50 5.32
N ASN A 259 -0.91 10.20 5.40
CA ASN A 259 -1.61 9.28 6.28
C ASN A 259 -0.94 9.19 7.66
N ALA A 260 -1.77 9.03 8.68
CA ALA A 260 -1.29 8.82 10.04
C ALA A 260 -0.78 7.39 10.27
N TRP A 261 -0.12 7.18 11.40
CA TRP A 261 0.56 5.93 11.72
C TRP A 261 -0.36 4.83 12.26
N VAL A 262 0.12 3.60 12.20
CA VAL A 262 -0.34 2.51 13.07
C VAL A 262 0.50 2.53 14.34
N THR A 263 -0.17 2.51 15.48
CA THR A 263 0.44 2.48 16.81
C THR A 263 0.21 1.11 17.47
N THR A 264 1.06 0.75 18.41
CA THR A 264 0.91 -0.43 19.26
C THR A 264 1.25 -0.01 20.67
N ALA A 265 0.35 -0.20 21.63
CA ALA A 265 0.47 0.29 23.00
C ALA A 265 0.74 1.81 23.09
N GLY A 266 0.10 2.61 22.20
CA GLY A 266 0.25 4.05 22.14
C GLY A 266 1.53 4.55 21.44
N GLU A 267 2.43 3.66 21.04
CA GLU A 267 3.69 4.01 20.37
C GLU A 267 3.64 3.70 18.87
N LYS A 268 4.36 4.49 18.07
CA LYS A 268 4.52 4.21 16.64
C LYS A 268 5.15 2.83 16.45
N MET A 269 4.55 2.02 15.57
CA MET A 269 5.12 0.72 15.21
C MET A 269 6.48 0.91 14.51
N SER A 270 7.53 0.33 15.09
CA SER A 270 8.87 0.37 14.52
C SER A 270 9.72 -0.86 14.93
N LYS A 271 10.72 -1.20 14.09
CA LYS A 271 11.65 -2.30 14.40
C LYS A 271 12.53 -1.99 15.60
N SER A 272 12.97 -0.75 15.74
CA SER A 272 13.85 -0.33 16.84
C SER A 272 13.21 -0.47 18.20
N LEU A 273 11.88 -0.42 18.27
CA LEU A 273 11.09 -0.63 19.49
C LEU A 273 10.68 -2.11 19.70
N GLY A 274 10.97 -2.98 18.72
CA GLY A 274 10.59 -4.40 18.81
C GLY A 274 9.07 -4.67 18.78
N ASN A 275 8.26 -3.65 18.45
CA ASN A 275 6.79 -3.70 18.41
C ASN A 275 6.25 -3.81 16.98
N SER A 276 7.09 -4.14 15.99
CA SER A 276 6.68 -4.24 14.58
C SER A 276 6.01 -5.58 14.30
N LEU A 277 4.81 -5.52 13.73
CA LEU A 277 4.04 -6.68 13.29
C LEU A 277 4.24 -6.86 11.79
N LEU A 278 4.99 -7.88 11.40
CA LEU A 278 5.21 -8.21 9.99
C LEU A 278 3.90 -8.65 9.34
N VAL A 279 3.64 -8.15 8.14
CA VAL A 279 2.40 -8.48 7.41
C VAL A 279 2.27 -9.99 7.20
N ASP A 280 3.35 -10.66 6.78
CA ASP A 280 3.39 -12.11 6.55
C ASP A 280 3.03 -12.93 7.82
N GLU A 281 3.27 -12.38 9.03
CA GLU A 281 2.90 -13.06 10.28
C GLU A 281 1.45 -12.76 10.68
N VAL A 282 0.97 -11.55 10.41
CA VAL A 282 -0.41 -11.16 10.73
C VAL A 282 -1.41 -11.91 9.86
N ILE A 283 -1.14 -12.02 8.55
CA ILE A 283 -2.05 -12.71 7.61
C ILE A 283 -2.13 -14.23 7.79
N LYS A 284 -1.24 -14.83 8.62
CA LYS A 284 -1.38 -16.25 9.04
C LYS A 284 -2.50 -16.44 10.08
N ARG A 285 -2.88 -15.37 10.79
CA ARG A 285 -3.85 -15.40 11.91
C ARG A 285 -5.16 -14.74 11.56
N VAL A 286 -5.15 -13.83 10.58
CA VAL A 286 -6.29 -13.02 10.17
C VAL A 286 -6.40 -13.07 8.65
N ARG A 287 -7.62 -13.21 8.12
CA ARG A 287 -7.84 -13.16 6.67
C ARG A 287 -7.36 -11.81 6.11
N PRO A 288 -6.59 -11.77 5.03
CA PRO A 288 -6.05 -10.53 4.46
C PRO A 288 -7.11 -9.44 4.19
N ILE A 289 -8.30 -9.83 3.72
CA ILE A 289 -9.41 -8.90 3.48
C ILE A 289 -9.94 -8.29 4.78
N GLU A 290 -9.93 -9.04 5.90
CA GLU A 290 -10.33 -8.54 7.22
C GLU A 290 -9.29 -7.57 7.79
N LEU A 291 -8.00 -7.83 7.56
CA LEU A 291 -6.94 -6.88 7.89
C LEU A 291 -7.09 -5.60 7.06
N ARG A 292 -7.36 -5.71 5.76
CA ARG A 292 -7.65 -4.53 4.93
C ARG A 292 -8.87 -3.78 5.44
N TYR A 293 -9.95 -4.47 5.78
CA TYR A 293 -11.18 -3.85 6.33
C TYR A 293 -10.87 -3.05 7.59
N TYR A 294 -10.05 -3.61 8.49
CA TYR A 294 -9.57 -2.91 9.68
C TYR A 294 -8.76 -1.65 9.34
N LEU A 295 -7.79 -1.75 8.42
CA LEU A 295 -6.92 -0.64 8.03
C LEU A 295 -7.69 0.50 7.34
N VAL A 296 -8.67 0.17 6.52
CA VAL A 296 -9.51 1.12 5.78
C VAL A 296 -10.54 1.78 6.70
N GLY A 297 -11.05 1.08 7.72
CA GLY A 297 -12.14 1.54 8.59
C GLY A 297 -11.84 2.81 9.39
N ALA A 298 -10.57 3.13 9.62
CA ALA A 298 -10.17 4.38 10.23
C ALA A 298 -9.88 5.44 9.16
N HIS A 299 -10.22 6.70 9.45
CA HIS A 299 -9.83 7.81 8.57
C HIS A 299 -8.33 7.81 8.34
N TYR A 300 -7.87 8.08 7.11
CA TYR A 300 -6.44 7.98 6.77
C TYR A 300 -5.55 8.92 7.61
N ARG A 301 -6.06 10.07 8.05
CA ARG A 301 -5.35 11.03 8.91
C ARG A 301 -5.43 10.72 10.40
N SER A 302 -6.20 9.72 10.84
CA SER A 302 -6.30 9.32 12.24
C SER A 302 -5.27 8.26 12.58
N MET A 303 -4.64 8.34 13.78
CA MET A 303 -3.85 7.24 14.31
C MET A 303 -4.71 5.99 14.44
N LEU A 304 -4.14 4.83 14.19
CA LEU A 304 -4.81 3.54 14.28
C LEU A 304 -4.06 2.65 15.28
N GLU A 305 -4.69 2.39 16.42
CA GLU A 305 -4.12 1.52 17.44
C GLU A 305 -4.34 0.07 17.08
N TYR A 306 -3.27 -0.67 16.82
CA TYR A 306 -3.35 -2.08 16.48
C TYR A 306 -3.43 -2.96 17.73
N SER A 307 -4.42 -3.83 17.76
CA SER A 307 -4.47 -5.01 18.62
C SER A 307 -5.10 -6.19 17.89
N ASP A 308 -4.74 -7.40 18.25
CA ASP A 308 -5.35 -8.60 17.68
C ASP A 308 -6.88 -8.63 17.93
N GLU A 309 -7.33 -8.08 19.06
CA GLU A 309 -8.74 -7.95 19.41
C GLU A 309 -9.48 -7.01 18.45
N SER A 310 -8.94 -5.81 18.21
CA SER A 310 -9.53 -4.83 17.28
C SER A 310 -9.62 -5.36 15.84
N VAL A 311 -8.61 -6.10 15.41
CA VAL A 311 -8.63 -6.73 14.07
C VAL A 311 -9.67 -7.84 14.00
N ASN A 312 -9.81 -8.66 15.05
CA ASN A 312 -10.83 -9.70 15.12
C ASN A 312 -12.25 -9.14 15.16
N GLU A 313 -12.49 -8.04 15.90
CA GLU A 313 -13.78 -7.35 15.92
C GLU A 313 -14.13 -6.79 14.53
N ALA A 314 -13.17 -6.15 13.87
CA ALA A 314 -13.31 -5.68 12.49
C ALA A 314 -13.64 -6.83 11.53
N GLY A 315 -12.93 -7.96 11.66
CA GLY A 315 -13.21 -9.18 10.88
C GLY A 315 -14.63 -9.70 11.07
N GLN A 316 -15.15 -9.70 12.30
CA GLN A 316 -16.56 -10.07 12.56
C GLN A 316 -17.54 -9.08 11.88
N GLY A 317 -17.19 -7.78 11.84
CA GLY A 317 -17.94 -6.77 11.12
C GLY A 317 -18.01 -7.08 9.62
N PHE A 318 -16.87 -7.39 9.03
CA PHE A 318 -16.77 -7.74 7.60
C PHE A 318 -17.54 -9.03 7.25
N ARG A 319 -17.41 -10.09 8.06
CA ARG A 319 -18.17 -11.35 7.85
C ARG A 319 -19.68 -11.17 7.84
N ARG A 320 -20.22 -10.19 8.57
CA ARG A 320 -21.67 -9.86 8.51
C ARG A 320 -22.05 -9.28 7.15
N ILE A 321 -21.17 -8.48 6.55
CA ILE A 321 -21.36 -7.95 5.19
C ILE A 321 -21.30 -9.11 4.19
N GLU A 322 -20.27 -9.97 4.25
CA GLU A 322 -20.17 -11.16 3.39
C GLU A 322 -21.40 -12.06 3.51
N GLY A 323 -21.87 -12.28 4.74
CA GLY A 323 -23.08 -13.08 4.98
C GLY A 323 -24.35 -12.47 4.36
N PHE A 324 -24.47 -11.15 4.29
CA PHE A 324 -25.55 -10.49 3.53
C PHE A 324 -25.38 -10.71 2.03
N LEU A 325 -24.19 -10.50 1.50
CA LEU A 325 -23.91 -10.68 0.08
C LEU A 325 -24.25 -12.10 -0.36
N GLN A 326 -23.82 -13.11 0.39
CA GLN A 326 -24.09 -14.52 0.09
C GLN A 326 -25.59 -14.81 0.06
N ARG A 327 -26.33 -14.43 1.14
CA ARG A 327 -27.78 -14.66 1.21
C ARG A 327 -28.56 -13.91 0.14
N GLY A 328 -28.10 -12.67 -0.23
CA GLY A 328 -28.72 -11.90 -1.30
C GLY A 328 -28.62 -12.61 -2.65
N HIS A 329 -27.43 -13.11 -2.98
CA HIS A 329 -27.23 -13.89 -4.21
C HIS A 329 -28.01 -15.18 -4.24
N GLU A 330 -28.01 -15.95 -3.14
CA GLU A 330 -28.80 -17.18 -3.00
C GLU A 330 -30.30 -16.90 -3.19
N PHE A 331 -30.81 -15.84 -2.58
CA PHE A 331 -32.22 -15.44 -2.68
C PHE A 331 -32.62 -15.05 -4.11
N LEU A 332 -31.75 -14.32 -4.82
CA LEU A 332 -31.98 -13.89 -6.21
C LEU A 332 -31.65 -14.96 -7.25
N GLY A 333 -30.98 -16.05 -6.87
CA GLY A 333 -30.51 -17.06 -7.81
C GLY A 333 -29.44 -16.53 -8.78
N THR A 334 -28.61 -15.56 -8.35
CA THR A 334 -27.58 -14.93 -9.20
C THR A 334 -26.18 -15.45 -8.87
N ASP A 335 -25.29 -15.43 -9.86
CA ASP A 335 -23.88 -15.75 -9.65
C ASP A 335 -23.11 -14.48 -9.26
N PRO A 336 -22.49 -14.43 -8.06
CA PRO A 336 -21.72 -13.28 -7.60
C PRO A 336 -20.54 -12.92 -8.51
N HIS A 337 -19.95 -13.89 -9.22
CA HIS A 337 -18.81 -13.66 -10.11
C HIS A 337 -19.20 -13.00 -11.44
N LEU A 338 -20.48 -12.98 -11.79
CA LEU A 338 -20.98 -12.33 -13.01
C LEU A 338 -21.41 -10.88 -12.80
N LEU A 339 -21.43 -10.38 -11.55
CA LEU A 339 -21.81 -9.00 -11.25
C LEU A 339 -20.63 -8.06 -11.44
N THR A 340 -20.80 -7.11 -12.34
CA THR A 340 -19.89 -5.96 -12.46
C THR A 340 -20.39 -4.86 -11.52
N PRO A 341 -19.52 -4.29 -10.65
CA PRO A 341 -19.91 -3.17 -9.84
C PRO A 341 -20.41 -2.00 -10.70
N ASP A 342 -21.63 -1.55 -10.45
CA ASP A 342 -22.21 -0.38 -11.12
C ASP A 342 -22.01 0.87 -10.25
N PRO A 343 -21.16 1.83 -10.67
CA PRO A 343 -20.94 3.07 -9.93
C PRO A 343 -22.24 3.85 -9.63
N SER A 344 -23.24 3.76 -10.50
CA SER A 344 -24.53 4.45 -10.30
C SER A 344 -25.38 3.86 -9.17
N SER A 345 -25.07 2.66 -8.70
CA SER A 345 -25.75 2.02 -7.58
C SER A 345 -25.29 2.52 -6.21
N ARG A 346 -24.20 3.33 -6.15
CA ARG A 346 -23.72 3.86 -4.87
C ARG A 346 -24.72 4.86 -4.30
N PRO A 347 -25.01 4.80 -2.98
CA PRO A 347 -25.82 5.84 -2.33
C PRO A 347 -25.14 7.21 -2.41
N GLU A 348 -25.90 8.26 -2.69
CA GLU A 348 -25.40 9.65 -2.73
C GLU A 348 -24.67 10.04 -1.42
N ALA A 349 -25.16 9.56 -0.28
CA ALA A 349 -24.52 9.78 1.01
C ALA A 349 -23.11 9.17 1.11
N PHE A 350 -22.89 8.01 0.45
CA PHE A 350 -21.56 7.40 0.38
C PHE A 350 -20.61 8.25 -0.47
N ASP A 351 -21.05 8.67 -1.64
CA ASP A 351 -20.27 9.53 -2.53
C ASP A 351 -19.94 10.87 -1.83
N ALA A 352 -20.89 11.41 -1.06
CA ALA A 352 -20.66 12.59 -0.23
C ALA A 352 -19.59 12.39 0.84
N ALA A 353 -19.62 11.28 1.55
CA ALA A 353 -18.62 10.95 2.56
C ALA A 353 -17.23 10.77 1.92
N MET A 354 -17.16 10.11 0.77
CA MET A 354 -15.89 9.94 0.06
C MET A 354 -15.35 11.25 -0.51
N ASN A 355 -16.21 12.19 -0.89
CA ASN A 355 -15.85 13.53 -1.35
C ASN A 355 -15.41 14.47 -0.21
N ASP A 356 -15.73 14.16 1.03
CA ASP A 356 -15.31 14.92 2.21
C ASP A 356 -14.01 14.32 2.80
N ASP A 357 -12.90 14.62 2.19
CA ASP A 357 -11.56 14.19 2.64
C ASP A 357 -11.45 12.67 2.87
N LEU A 358 -12.11 11.88 2.02
CA LEU A 358 -12.19 10.43 2.17
C LEU A 358 -12.67 10.01 3.57
N ALA A 359 -13.80 10.54 4.01
CA ALA A 359 -14.38 10.24 5.32
C ALA A 359 -14.89 8.78 5.39
N VAL A 360 -13.97 7.82 5.31
CA VAL A 360 -14.26 6.38 5.28
C VAL A 360 -15.07 5.90 6.50
N PRO A 361 -14.89 6.41 7.72
CA PRO A 361 -15.75 6.02 8.83
C PRO A 361 -17.24 6.31 8.56
N GLN A 362 -17.57 7.44 7.93
CA GLN A 362 -18.92 7.78 7.51
C GLN A 362 -19.38 6.87 6.36
N ALA A 363 -18.52 6.61 5.38
CA ALA A 363 -18.79 5.67 4.30
C ALA A 363 -19.11 4.25 4.83
N PHE A 364 -18.41 3.80 5.87
CA PHE A 364 -18.69 2.53 6.55
C PHE A 364 -20.04 2.52 7.26
N ALA A 365 -20.45 3.64 7.87
CA ALA A 365 -21.76 3.74 8.49
C ALA A 365 -22.87 3.53 7.44
N ILE A 366 -22.75 4.15 6.28
CA ILE A 366 -23.68 4.01 5.16
C ILE A 366 -23.68 2.57 4.61
N LEU A 367 -22.51 1.97 4.43
CA LEU A 367 -22.37 0.57 4.04
C LEU A 367 -23.12 -0.37 5.00
N HIS A 368 -22.93 -0.20 6.30
CA HIS A 368 -23.63 -1.01 7.31
C HIS A 368 -25.14 -0.76 7.36
N GLU A 369 -25.59 0.46 7.10
CA GLU A 369 -27.00 0.79 7.00
C GLU A 369 -27.64 0.12 5.78
N THR A 370 -26.98 0.17 4.62
CA THR A 370 -27.41 -0.51 3.39
C THR A 370 -27.54 -2.02 3.60
N VAL A 371 -26.52 -2.64 4.23
CA VAL A 371 -26.55 -4.07 4.57
C VAL A 371 -27.69 -4.41 5.54
N ARG A 372 -27.99 -3.53 6.51
CA ARG A 372 -29.10 -3.71 7.44
C ARG A 372 -30.44 -3.66 6.72
N GLY A 373 -30.63 -2.67 5.82
CA GLY A 373 -31.81 -2.56 4.97
C GLY A 373 -31.99 -3.78 4.06
N GLY A 374 -30.92 -4.25 3.44
CA GLY A 374 -30.93 -5.45 2.61
C GLY A 374 -31.31 -6.73 3.39
N ASN A 375 -30.84 -6.90 4.63
CA ASN A 375 -31.26 -8.01 5.48
C ASN A 375 -32.76 -7.92 5.87
N ALA A 376 -33.29 -6.72 6.09
CA ALA A 376 -34.74 -6.54 6.30
C ALA A 376 -35.53 -6.91 5.04
N ALA A 377 -35.07 -6.51 3.85
CA ALA A 377 -35.65 -6.87 2.57
C ALA A 377 -35.63 -8.39 2.31
N LEU A 378 -34.58 -9.10 2.68
CA LEU A 378 -34.54 -10.57 2.65
C LEU A 378 -35.61 -11.20 3.54
N THR A 379 -35.87 -10.63 4.73
CA THR A 379 -36.89 -11.11 5.64
C THR A 379 -38.30 -10.93 5.08
N THR A 380 -38.55 -9.82 4.40
CA THR A 380 -39.83 -9.52 3.72
C THR A 380 -39.94 -10.15 2.32
N LYS A 381 -38.87 -10.78 1.85
CA LYS A 381 -38.75 -11.40 0.50
C LYS A 381 -38.99 -10.41 -0.64
N ASP A 382 -38.60 -9.16 -0.46
CA ASP A 382 -38.70 -8.12 -1.49
C ASP A 382 -37.44 -8.19 -2.42
N ALA A 383 -37.60 -8.83 -3.56
CA ALA A 383 -36.53 -9.02 -4.51
C ALA A 383 -35.96 -7.69 -5.09
N GLY A 384 -36.81 -6.67 -5.23
CA GLY A 384 -36.39 -5.35 -5.72
C GLY A 384 -35.43 -4.67 -4.74
N LEU A 385 -35.83 -4.57 -3.48
CA LEU A 385 -35.00 -3.97 -2.42
C LEU A 385 -33.74 -4.80 -2.13
N VAL A 386 -33.79 -6.14 -2.23
CA VAL A 386 -32.61 -6.98 -2.10
C VAL A 386 -31.63 -6.69 -3.23
N THR A 387 -32.08 -6.58 -4.47
CA THR A 387 -31.22 -6.27 -5.64
C THR A 387 -30.56 -4.89 -5.47
N GLU A 388 -31.33 -3.88 -5.08
CA GLU A 388 -30.83 -2.53 -4.84
C GLU A 388 -29.74 -2.52 -3.75
N ALA A 389 -30.02 -3.10 -2.58
CA ALA A 389 -29.08 -3.15 -1.48
C ALA A 389 -27.82 -3.95 -1.81
N LEU A 390 -27.95 -5.06 -2.56
CA LEU A 390 -26.84 -5.89 -3.01
C LEU A 390 -25.93 -5.12 -3.96
N SER A 391 -26.50 -4.49 -5.00
CA SER A 391 -25.76 -3.68 -5.98
C SER A 391 -25.04 -2.51 -5.32
N ALA A 392 -25.73 -1.79 -4.44
CA ALA A 392 -25.15 -0.68 -3.69
C ALA A 392 -23.98 -1.14 -2.79
N THR A 393 -24.15 -2.26 -2.08
CA THR A 393 -23.11 -2.83 -1.21
C THR A 393 -21.87 -3.19 -2.02
N ILE A 394 -22.02 -3.89 -3.15
CA ILE A 394 -20.90 -4.29 -4.02
C ILE A 394 -20.19 -3.06 -4.58
N ALA A 395 -20.91 -2.05 -5.04
CA ALA A 395 -20.33 -0.83 -5.60
C ALA A 395 -19.53 -0.04 -4.56
N MET A 396 -20.00 0.03 -3.30
CA MET A 396 -19.25 0.65 -2.19
C MET A 396 -18.00 -0.16 -1.83
N LEU A 397 -18.11 -1.49 -1.73
CA LEU A 397 -17.00 -2.37 -1.41
C LEU A 397 -15.90 -2.34 -2.48
N ASP A 398 -16.25 -2.17 -3.74
CA ASP A 398 -15.28 -2.07 -4.83
C ASP A 398 -14.40 -0.83 -4.70
N ILE A 399 -14.97 0.32 -4.37
CA ILE A 399 -14.23 1.56 -4.06
C ILE A 399 -13.28 1.36 -2.86
N LEU A 400 -13.74 0.67 -1.83
CA LEU A 400 -12.92 0.41 -0.65
C LEU A 400 -11.88 -0.71 -0.85
N GLY A 401 -11.95 -1.40 -2.02
CA GLY A 401 -11.12 -2.58 -2.32
C GLY A 401 -11.46 -3.78 -1.46
N LEU A 402 -12.71 -3.87 -1.01
CA LEU A 402 -13.24 -4.88 -0.10
C LEU A 402 -14.28 -5.80 -0.76
N ASN A 403 -14.45 -5.73 -2.07
CA ASN A 403 -15.32 -6.64 -2.80
C ASN A 403 -14.70 -8.05 -2.84
N PRO A 404 -15.24 -9.05 -2.10
CA PRO A 404 -14.61 -10.36 -1.95
C PRO A 404 -14.53 -11.16 -3.24
N TRP A 405 -15.34 -10.81 -4.23
CA TRP A 405 -15.38 -11.48 -5.55
C TRP A 405 -14.55 -10.76 -6.62
N SER A 406 -13.87 -9.68 -6.27
CA SER A 406 -12.97 -9.01 -7.20
C SER A 406 -11.74 -9.86 -7.53
N GLN A 407 -11.15 -9.64 -8.72
CA GLN A 407 -9.94 -10.33 -9.15
C GLN A 407 -8.76 -10.17 -8.18
N SER A 408 -8.71 -9.07 -7.44
CA SER A 408 -7.66 -8.83 -6.44
C SER A 408 -7.66 -9.90 -5.35
N TRP A 409 -8.82 -10.41 -4.96
CA TRP A 409 -8.96 -11.44 -3.93
C TRP A 409 -8.99 -12.87 -4.47
N ALA A 410 -9.28 -13.07 -5.75
CA ALA A 410 -9.28 -14.40 -6.38
C ALA A 410 -7.92 -15.11 -6.31
N LYS A 411 -6.82 -14.33 -6.33
CA LYS A 411 -5.45 -14.88 -6.21
C LYS A 411 -5.11 -15.26 -4.76
N VAL A 412 -5.63 -14.50 -3.80
CA VAL A 412 -5.41 -14.75 -2.36
C VAL A 412 -6.19 -15.98 -1.91
N GLY A 413 -7.43 -16.16 -2.38
CA GLY A 413 -8.27 -17.31 -2.07
C GLY A 413 -7.76 -18.64 -2.64
N ARG A 414 -6.97 -18.64 -3.71
CA ARG A 414 -6.39 -19.88 -4.27
C ARG A 414 -5.40 -20.55 -3.32
N ALA A 415 -4.53 -19.79 -2.66
CA ALA A 415 -3.58 -20.37 -1.71
C ALA A 415 -4.27 -20.98 -0.48
N ASP A 416 -5.35 -20.37 0.01
CA ASP A 416 -6.19 -20.92 1.09
C ASP A 416 -6.99 -22.13 0.62
N THR A 417 -7.53 -22.09 -0.61
CA THR A 417 -8.30 -23.18 -1.19
C THR A 417 -7.42 -24.42 -1.41
N ASP A 418 -6.19 -24.24 -1.89
CA ASP A 418 -5.25 -25.35 -2.10
C ASP A 418 -4.88 -26.02 -0.77
N SER A 419 -4.68 -25.26 0.30
CA SER A 419 -4.41 -25.82 1.63
C SER A 419 -5.62 -26.55 2.23
N VAL A 420 -6.82 -26.05 2.00
CA VAL A 420 -8.07 -26.72 2.43
C VAL A 420 -8.31 -27.97 1.62
N ILE A 421 -8.09 -27.95 0.31
CA ILE A 421 -8.17 -29.12 -0.56
C ILE A 421 -7.16 -30.18 -0.10
N ASP A 422 -5.90 -29.79 0.14
CA ASP A 422 -4.89 -30.71 0.63
C ASP A 422 -5.32 -31.36 1.96
N ALA A 423 -5.78 -30.57 2.94
CA ALA A 423 -6.26 -31.07 4.22
C ALA A 423 -7.46 -32.06 4.06
N LEU A 424 -8.43 -31.74 3.20
CA LEU A 424 -9.58 -32.61 2.92
C LEU A 424 -9.16 -33.93 2.23
N VAL A 425 -8.24 -33.83 1.27
CA VAL A 425 -7.70 -35.01 0.59
C VAL A 425 -6.91 -35.88 1.56
N GLN A 426 -6.12 -35.29 2.48
CA GLN A 426 -5.42 -36.04 3.51
C GLN A 426 -6.39 -36.83 4.40
N VAL A 427 -7.49 -36.21 4.86
CA VAL A 427 -8.55 -36.92 5.61
C VAL A 427 -9.13 -38.09 4.81
N ALA A 428 -9.40 -37.90 3.51
CA ALA A 428 -9.91 -38.97 2.66
C ALA A 428 -8.88 -40.10 2.46
N LEU A 429 -7.58 -39.77 2.34
CA LEU A 429 -6.49 -40.74 2.24
C LEU A 429 -6.31 -41.54 3.53
N GLU A 430 -6.44 -40.91 4.69
CA GLU A 430 -6.43 -41.59 6.00
C GLU A 430 -7.60 -42.59 6.13
N GLN A 431 -8.83 -42.17 5.77
CA GLN A 431 -10.00 -43.06 5.77
C GLN A 431 -9.83 -44.24 4.79
N ARG A 432 -9.25 -43.99 3.61
CA ARG A 432 -8.92 -45.04 2.64
C ARG A 432 -7.89 -46.02 3.20
N GLN A 433 -6.87 -45.53 3.91
CA GLN A 433 -5.85 -46.38 4.55
C GLN A 433 -6.45 -47.23 5.63
N GLU A 434 -7.33 -46.66 6.48
CA GLU A 434 -8.04 -47.40 7.51
C GLU A 434 -8.96 -48.47 6.92
N ALA A 435 -9.67 -48.21 5.83
CA ALA A 435 -10.49 -49.19 5.11
C ALA A 435 -9.64 -50.38 4.62
N ARG A 436 -8.48 -50.09 4.05
CA ARG A 436 -7.51 -51.14 3.61
C ARG A 436 -7.00 -51.96 4.80
N ALA A 437 -6.69 -51.33 5.94
CA ALA A 437 -6.24 -52.03 7.14
C ALA A 437 -7.29 -53.00 7.70
N ARG A 438 -8.57 -52.65 7.56
CA ARG A 438 -9.71 -53.53 7.91
C ARG A 438 -10.08 -54.53 6.85
N LYS A 439 -9.36 -54.53 5.71
CA LYS A 439 -9.63 -55.35 4.50
C LYS A 439 -10.97 -55.03 3.84
N ASP A 440 -11.50 -53.83 4.04
CA ASP A 440 -12.68 -53.30 3.38
C ASP A 440 -12.26 -52.63 2.04
N PHE A 441 -12.02 -53.47 1.06
CA PHE A 441 -11.55 -52.99 -0.23
C PHE A 441 -12.64 -52.22 -1.02
N ALA A 442 -13.93 -52.54 -0.75
CA ALA A 442 -15.04 -51.84 -1.40
C ALA A 442 -15.11 -50.36 -0.95
N ALA A 443 -14.96 -50.10 0.35
CA ALA A 443 -14.91 -48.72 0.86
C ALA A 443 -13.64 -47.99 0.37
N SER A 444 -12.49 -48.67 0.34
CA SER A 444 -11.24 -48.10 -0.20
C SER A 444 -11.34 -47.67 -1.68
N ASP A 445 -11.98 -48.50 -2.49
CA ASP A 445 -12.17 -48.21 -3.92
C ASP A 445 -13.21 -47.11 -4.12
N ALA A 446 -14.30 -47.07 -3.36
CA ALA A 446 -15.30 -46.01 -3.42
C ALA A 446 -14.70 -44.62 -3.11
N ILE A 447 -13.77 -44.53 -2.14
CA ILE A 447 -13.08 -43.27 -1.81
C ILE A 447 -12.16 -42.84 -2.98
N ARG A 448 -11.41 -43.79 -3.56
CA ARG A 448 -10.55 -43.48 -4.72
C ARG A 448 -11.38 -43.00 -5.91
N ASP A 449 -12.44 -43.75 -6.27
CA ASP A 449 -13.28 -43.44 -7.43
C ASP A 449 -14.04 -42.13 -7.24
N GLY A 450 -14.42 -41.80 -5.97
CA GLY A 450 -15.02 -40.50 -5.64
C GLY A 450 -14.05 -39.34 -5.81
N LEU A 451 -12.78 -39.49 -5.46
CA LEU A 451 -11.76 -38.47 -5.66
C LEU A 451 -11.38 -38.33 -7.16
N ASP A 452 -11.29 -39.45 -7.87
CA ASP A 452 -11.00 -39.46 -9.31
C ASP A 452 -12.13 -38.79 -10.11
N ALA A 453 -13.40 -38.96 -9.69
CA ALA A 453 -14.56 -38.33 -10.33
C ALA A 453 -14.56 -36.77 -10.23
N ILE A 454 -13.82 -36.18 -9.29
CA ILE A 454 -13.66 -34.75 -9.13
C ILE A 454 -12.28 -34.24 -9.57
N GLY A 455 -11.51 -35.11 -10.31
CA GLY A 455 -10.21 -34.72 -10.87
C GLY A 455 -9.03 -34.85 -9.92
N ILE A 456 -9.18 -35.54 -8.77
CA ILE A 456 -8.09 -35.78 -7.83
C ILE A 456 -7.57 -37.19 -8.02
N ARG A 457 -6.41 -37.35 -8.67
CA ARG A 457 -5.75 -38.67 -8.86
C ARG A 457 -4.87 -39.02 -7.69
N ILE A 458 -4.99 -40.27 -7.21
CA ILE A 458 -4.19 -40.84 -6.14
C ILE A 458 -3.19 -41.83 -6.72
N GLU A 459 -1.92 -41.67 -6.36
CA GLU A 459 -0.84 -42.62 -6.58
C GLU A 459 -0.36 -43.22 -5.27
N ASP A 460 -0.43 -44.56 -5.15
CA ASP A 460 0.15 -45.28 -4.00
C ASP A 460 1.66 -45.41 -4.20
N THR A 461 2.46 -44.82 -3.33
CA THR A 461 3.93 -44.92 -3.33
C THR A 461 4.45 -45.68 -2.10
N PRO A 462 5.70 -46.20 -2.14
CA PRO A 462 6.30 -46.84 -0.95
C PRO A 462 6.39 -45.94 0.29
N GLN A 463 6.32 -44.60 0.11
CA GLN A 463 6.36 -43.57 1.15
C GLN A 463 4.98 -43.10 1.60
N GLY A 464 3.89 -43.63 1.02
CA GLY A 464 2.51 -43.25 1.26
C GLY A 464 1.77 -42.83 -0.01
N ALA A 465 0.46 -42.60 0.10
CA ALA A 465 -0.33 -42.13 -1.03
C ALA A 465 0.00 -40.66 -1.36
N ARG A 466 0.18 -40.36 -2.64
CA ARG A 466 0.30 -38.99 -3.17
C ARG A 466 -0.90 -38.67 -4.02
N TRP A 467 -1.23 -37.39 -4.12
CA TRP A 467 -2.33 -36.94 -4.96
C TRP A 467 -1.91 -35.82 -5.90
N THR A 468 -2.59 -35.72 -7.05
CA THR A 468 -2.43 -34.64 -8.03
C THR A 468 -3.81 -34.21 -8.52
N LEU A 469 -3.94 -32.92 -8.85
CA LEU A 469 -5.14 -32.39 -9.50
C LEU A 469 -4.96 -32.46 -11.01
N GLU A 470 -5.88 -33.17 -11.70
CA GLU A 470 -5.96 -33.08 -13.17
C GLU A 470 -6.64 -31.77 -13.56
N GLN A 471 -5.99 -30.98 -14.42
CA GLN A 471 -6.55 -29.75 -14.99
C GLN A 471 -7.47 -30.05 -16.17
#